data_b91b95a3ad3b4255b2896a711bd6c475
#
_entry.id   b91b95a3ad3b4255b2896a711bd6c475
#
_cell.length_a   1.000
_cell.length_b   1.000
_cell.length_c   1.000
_cell.angle_alpha   90.00
_cell.angle_beta   90.00
_cell.angle_gamma   90.00
#
_symmetry.space_group_name_H-M   'P 1'
#
loop_
_entity.id
_entity.type
_entity.pdbx_description
1 polymer ?
#
loop_
_entity_poly.entity_id
_entity_poly.type
_entity_poly.pdbx_seq_one_letter_code
_entity_poly.pdbx_strand_id
1 'polypeptide(L)'
;MPVQRLNHAVLFVRDVDRSAAFYRDVLGFRVKVEMPGRAVFLQAEGSTNDHDLGLFAVGAAAGPSGAGRSTVGLYHLAWEVDTLAELARIRGQLVHAGALGGASDHATTKALYAQDPDGIEFEVSWLLPADLITPDVEAQGATTKALDLDAEIARYGAQTKGGIGVSVPV
;
A
#
# COMPACT_ATOMS: atom_id res chain seq x y z
N MET A 1 -9.57 -2.86 27.04
CA MET A 1 -8.35 -2.34 26.38
C MET A 1 -8.77 -1.48 25.21
N PRO A 2 -8.04 -0.43 24.87
CA PRO A 2 -8.36 0.42 23.71
C PRO A 2 -8.15 -0.35 22.39
N VAL A 3 -8.58 0.26 21.27
CA VAL A 3 -8.26 -0.23 19.92
C VAL A 3 -6.75 -0.33 19.77
N GLN A 4 -6.24 -1.45 19.22
CA GLN A 4 -4.81 -1.70 19.10
C GLN A 4 -4.28 -1.38 17.69
N ARG A 5 -5.04 -1.75 16.63
CA ARG A 5 -4.63 -1.56 15.23
C ARG A 5 -5.82 -1.70 14.29
N LEU A 6 -5.64 -1.27 13.06
CA LEU A 6 -6.51 -1.69 11.97
C LEU A 6 -6.31 -3.20 11.76
N ASN A 7 -7.39 -3.98 11.77
CA ASN A 7 -7.30 -5.42 11.56
C ASN A 7 -7.35 -5.75 10.06
N HIS A 8 -8.40 -5.29 9.36
CA HIS A 8 -8.57 -5.49 7.92
C HIS A 8 -9.39 -4.36 7.31
N ALA A 9 -9.32 -4.25 6.00
CA ALA A 9 -10.19 -3.41 5.18
C ALA A 9 -11.12 -4.29 4.34
N VAL A 10 -12.28 -3.74 3.97
CA VAL A 10 -13.22 -4.42 3.07
C VAL A 10 -13.61 -3.46 1.95
N LEU A 11 -13.50 -3.93 0.71
CA LEU A 11 -13.81 -3.16 -0.48
C LEU A 11 -14.97 -3.79 -1.25
N PHE A 12 -15.85 -2.97 -1.76
CA PHE A 12 -16.75 -3.35 -2.84
C PHE A 12 -16.04 -3.16 -4.18
N VAL A 13 -15.99 -4.23 -4.97
CA VAL A 13 -15.37 -4.25 -6.29
C VAL A 13 -16.33 -4.76 -7.34
N ARG A 14 -16.17 -4.38 -8.61
CA ARG A 14 -17.06 -4.85 -9.67
C ARG A 14 -16.89 -6.33 -9.93
N ASP A 15 -15.65 -6.79 -9.91
CA ASP A 15 -15.24 -8.17 -10.21
C ASP A 15 -14.17 -8.62 -9.22
N VAL A 16 -14.50 -9.57 -8.35
CA VAL A 16 -13.59 -10.05 -7.29
C VAL A 16 -12.38 -10.80 -7.86
N ASP A 17 -12.57 -11.54 -8.97
CA ASP A 17 -11.49 -12.35 -9.54
C ASP A 17 -10.43 -11.43 -10.16
N ARG A 18 -10.87 -10.40 -10.88
CA ARG A 18 -10.01 -9.36 -11.44
C ARG A 18 -9.26 -8.60 -10.35
N SER A 19 -9.96 -8.15 -9.31
CA SER A 19 -9.34 -7.39 -8.23
C SER A 19 -8.40 -8.27 -7.40
N ALA A 20 -8.78 -9.51 -7.08
CA ALA A 20 -7.92 -10.45 -6.37
C ALA A 20 -6.64 -10.77 -7.15
N ALA A 21 -6.74 -10.96 -8.47
CA ALA A 21 -5.58 -11.15 -9.34
C ALA A 21 -4.64 -9.94 -9.27
N PHE A 22 -5.17 -8.72 -9.32
CA PHE A 22 -4.37 -7.50 -9.20
C PHE A 22 -3.61 -7.43 -7.87
N TYR A 23 -4.30 -7.59 -6.74
CA TYR A 23 -3.66 -7.54 -5.42
C TYR A 23 -2.64 -8.66 -5.22
N ARG A 24 -2.90 -9.85 -5.75
CA ARG A 24 -1.96 -10.98 -5.73
C ARG A 24 -0.72 -10.71 -6.59
N ASP A 25 -0.92 -10.35 -7.85
CA ASP A 25 0.15 -10.31 -8.85
C ASP A 25 1.01 -9.04 -8.73
N VAL A 26 0.42 -7.92 -8.31
CA VAL A 26 1.11 -6.63 -8.14
C VAL A 26 1.68 -6.48 -6.74
N LEU A 27 0.87 -6.72 -5.70
CA LEU A 27 1.25 -6.45 -4.31
C LEU A 27 1.68 -7.70 -3.53
N GLY A 28 1.55 -8.91 -4.10
CA GLY A 28 2.00 -10.14 -3.46
C GLY A 28 1.06 -10.68 -2.37
N PHE A 29 -0.20 -10.30 -2.38
CA PHE A 29 -1.17 -10.87 -1.45
C PHE A 29 -1.43 -12.35 -1.71
N ARG A 30 -1.75 -13.11 -0.67
CA ARG A 30 -2.16 -14.51 -0.76
C ARG A 30 -3.67 -14.64 -0.58
N VAL A 31 -4.31 -15.45 -1.40
CA VAL A 31 -5.73 -15.80 -1.22
C VAL A 31 -5.84 -16.74 -0.02
N LYS A 32 -6.67 -16.38 0.96
CA LYS A 32 -6.98 -17.19 2.15
C LYS A 32 -8.30 -17.93 2.00
N VAL A 33 -9.31 -17.24 1.53
CA VAL A 33 -10.65 -17.80 1.32
C VAL A 33 -11.21 -17.20 0.04
N GLU A 34 -11.84 -18.04 -0.76
CA GLU A 34 -12.53 -17.65 -1.98
C GLU A 34 -13.96 -18.17 -1.95
N MET A 35 -14.88 -17.27 -2.26
CA MET A 35 -16.29 -17.57 -2.58
C MET A 35 -16.51 -17.15 -4.03
N PRO A 36 -16.47 -18.09 -5.00
CA PRO A 36 -16.42 -17.77 -6.43
C PRO A 36 -17.46 -16.74 -6.86
N GLY A 37 -17.01 -15.68 -7.55
CA GLY A 37 -17.85 -14.59 -8.04
C GLY A 37 -18.53 -13.73 -6.96
N ARG A 38 -18.26 -13.95 -5.67
CA ARG A 38 -18.93 -13.24 -4.57
C ARG A 38 -17.97 -12.48 -3.66
N ALA A 39 -16.96 -13.16 -3.15
CA ALA A 39 -15.99 -12.55 -2.23
C ALA A 39 -14.65 -13.29 -2.26
N VAL A 40 -13.57 -12.55 -1.98
CA VAL A 40 -12.22 -13.09 -1.78
C VAL A 40 -11.61 -12.41 -0.57
N PHE A 41 -10.94 -13.18 0.29
CA PHE A 41 -10.19 -12.68 1.43
C PHE A 41 -8.70 -12.91 1.21
N LEU A 42 -7.94 -11.84 1.34
CA LEU A 42 -6.53 -11.77 1.02
C LEU A 42 -5.71 -11.45 2.27
N GLN A 43 -4.51 -12.03 2.36
CA GLN A 43 -3.56 -11.78 3.43
C GLN A 43 -2.25 -11.29 2.83
N ALA A 44 -1.69 -10.20 3.37
CA ALA A 44 -0.33 -9.77 3.05
C ALA A 44 0.68 -10.81 3.58
N GLU A 45 1.80 -11.01 2.88
CA GLU A 45 2.74 -12.08 3.21
C GLU A 45 3.33 -11.96 4.62
N GLY A 46 3.67 -10.74 5.04
CA GLY A 46 4.19 -10.44 6.37
C GLY A 46 3.15 -10.33 7.49
N SER A 47 1.85 -10.50 7.18
CA SER A 47 0.78 -10.30 8.14
C SER A 47 0.54 -11.50 9.05
N THR A 48 0.20 -11.22 10.30
CA THR A 48 -0.29 -12.19 11.30
C THR A 48 -1.81 -12.16 11.47
N ASN A 49 -2.53 -11.32 10.70
CA ASN A 49 -3.99 -11.32 10.68
C ASN A 49 -4.51 -12.58 9.98
N ASP A 50 -5.76 -12.93 10.22
CA ASP A 50 -6.44 -13.97 9.43
C ASP A 50 -6.52 -13.54 7.95
N HIS A 51 -6.91 -12.31 7.71
CA HIS A 51 -6.86 -11.62 6.42
C HIS A 51 -6.65 -10.11 6.66
N ASP A 52 -6.19 -9.40 5.64
CA ASP A 52 -5.95 -7.95 5.69
C ASP A 52 -6.90 -7.20 4.75
N LEU A 53 -7.38 -7.87 3.71
CA LEU A 53 -8.26 -7.29 2.70
C LEU A 53 -9.37 -8.26 2.31
N GLY A 54 -10.62 -7.83 2.49
CA GLY A 54 -11.81 -8.49 1.95
C GLY A 54 -12.31 -7.78 0.69
N LEU A 55 -12.59 -8.53 -0.36
CA LEU A 55 -13.18 -8.03 -1.60
C LEU A 55 -14.56 -8.63 -1.77
N PHE A 56 -15.58 -7.80 -2.03
CA PHE A 56 -16.94 -8.22 -2.27
C PHE A 56 -17.45 -7.72 -3.62
N ALA A 57 -17.96 -8.62 -4.45
CA ALA A 57 -18.51 -8.27 -5.75
C ALA A 57 -19.82 -7.49 -5.61
N VAL A 58 -19.89 -6.36 -6.30
CA VAL A 58 -21.13 -5.58 -6.48
C VAL A 58 -21.61 -5.59 -7.94
N GLY A 59 -20.86 -6.21 -8.84
CA GLY A 59 -21.21 -6.41 -10.24
C GLY A 59 -20.79 -5.24 -11.16
N ALA A 60 -20.73 -5.54 -12.44
CA ALA A 60 -20.20 -4.63 -13.47
C ALA A 60 -21.00 -3.32 -13.64
N ALA A 61 -22.28 -3.30 -13.22
CA ALA A 61 -23.13 -2.12 -13.30
C ALA A 61 -22.88 -1.10 -12.17
N ALA A 62 -22.03 -1.44 -11.18
CA ALA A 62 -21.74 -0.52 -10.08
C ALA A 62 -21.07 0.76 -10.58
N GLY A 63 -21.50 1.90 -10.04
CA GLY A 63 -20.88 3.20 -10.29
C GLY A 63 -19.42 3.27 -9.76
N PRO A 64 -18.66 4.32 -10.13
CA PRO A 64 -17.36 4.56 -9.54
C PRO A 64 -17.49 4.88 -8.05
N SER A 65 -16.39 4.73 -7.30
CA SER A 65 -16.31 5.22 -5.93
C SER A 65 -16.68 6.71 -5.87
N GLY A 66 -17.57 7.08 -4.95
CA GLY A 66 -17.88 8.48 -4.66
C GLY A 66 -16.79 9.15 -3.82
N ALA A 67 -15.83 8.40 -3.28
CA ALA A 67 -14.72 8.94 -2.53
C ALA A 67 -13.80 9.74 -3.44
N GLY A 68 -13.46 10.94 -3.00
CA GLY A 68 -12.62 11.85 -3.75
C GLY A 68 -12.52 13.18 -3.03
N ARG A 69 -11.82 14.15 -3.62
CA ARG A 69 -11.54 15.44 -2.96
C ARG A 69 -12.77 16.30 -2.69
N SER A 70 -13.90 16.00 -3.28
CA SER A 70 -15.17 16.72 -3.11
C SER A 70 -16.15 16.04 -2.17
N THR A 71 -15.83 14.85 -1.67
CA THR A 71 -16.71 14.07 -0.79
C THR A 71 -15.96 13.58 0.44
N VAL A 72 -16.67 13.48 1.57
CA VAL A 72 -16.14 12.79 2.75
C VAL A 72 -16.13 11.29 2.47
N GLY A 73 -15.01 10.63 2.77
CA GLY A 73 -14.88 9.19 2.57
C GLY A 73 -13.43 8.70 2.73
N LEU A 74 -13.19 7.46 2.38
CA LEU A 74 -11.85 6.90 2.35
C LEU A 74 -11.04 7.56 1.22
N TYR A 75 -9.88 8.13 1.55
CA TYR A 75 -8.97 8.65 0.54
C TYR A 75 -8.13 7.52 -0.06
N HIS A 76 -7.35 6.84 0.76
CA HIS A 76 -6.58 5.66 0.34
C HIS A 76 -6.36 4.68 1.50
N LEU A 77 -6.00 3.46 1.18
CA LEU A 77 -5.40 2.48 2.09
C LEU A 77 -3.89 2.50 1.88
N ALA A 78 -3.10 2.44 2.96
CA ALA A 78 -1.65 2.37 2.89
C ALA A 78 -1.15 0.98 3.29
N TRP A 79 -0.27 0.42 2.45
CA TRP A 79 0.41 -0.87 2.65
C TRP A 79 1.89 -0.64 2.86
N GLU A 80 2.48 -1.30 3.84
CA GLU A 80 3.91 -1.23 4.08
C GLU A 80 4.66 -2.35 3.37
N VAL A 81 5.87 -2.03 2.93
CA VAL A 81 6.88 -3.00 2.48
C VAL A 81 8.11 -2.93 3.40
N ASP A 82 8.82 -4.03 3.53
CA ASP A 82 9.96 -4.14 4.43
C ASP A 82 11.26 -3.55 3.87
N THR A 83 11.40 -3.43 2.55
CA THR A 83 12.63 -2.96 1.91
C THR A 83 12.38 -2.02 0.72
N LEU A 84 13.36 -1.18 0.40
CA LEU A 84 13.34 -0.34 -0.81
C LEU A 84 13.39 -1.20 -2.09
N ALA A 85 14.02 -2.37 -2.05
CA ALA A 85 14.00 -3.30 -3.18
C ALA A 85 12.58 -3.79 -3.48
N GLU A 86 11.78 -4.08 -2.45
CA GLU A 86 10.40 -4.47 -2.62
C GLU A 86 9.53 -3.31 -3.12
N LEU A 87 9.77 -2.09 -2.60
CA LEU A 87 9.11 -0.89 -3.12
C LEU A 87 9.39 -0.69 -4.61
N ALA A 88 10.66 -0.89 -5.04
CA ALA A 88 11.06 -0.81 -6.45
C ALA A 88 10.42 -1.90 -7.31
N ARG A 89 10.33 -3.14 -6.79
CA ARG A 89 9.63 -4.24 -7.47
C ARG A 89 8.17 -3.91 -7.72
N ILE A 90 7.47 -3.44 -6.67
CA ILE A 90 6.05 -3.04 -6.76
C ILE A 90 5.88 -1.86 -7.72
N ARG A 91 6.77 -0.86 -7.68
CA ARG A 91 6.76 0.23 -8.65
C ARG A 91 6.78 -0.28 -10.09
N GLY A 92 7.64 -1.25 -10.39
CA GLY A 92 7.73 -1.88 -11.71
C GLY A 92 6.42 -2.57 -12.12
N GLN A 93 5.80 -3.31 -11.19
CA GLN A 93 4.52 -3.98 -11.44
C GLN A 93 3.38 -2.97 -11.65
N LEU A 94 3.32 -1.90 -10.86
CA LEU A 94 2.32 -0.83 -11.00
C LEU A 94 2.46 -0.09 -12.34
N VAL A 95 3.69 0.19 -12.78
CA VAL A 95 3.95 0.77 -14.11
C VAL A 95 3.48 -0.17 -15.21
N HIS A 96 3.81 -1.46 -15.12
CA HIS A 96 3.40 -2.47 -16.11
C HIS A 96 1.87 -2.61 -16.18
N ALA A 97 1.20 -2.55 -15.04
CA ALA A 97 -0.26 -2.60 -14.95
C ALA A 97 -0.96 -1.28 -15.35
N GLY A 98 -0.22 -0.19 -15.59
CA GLY A 98 -0.77 1.14 -15.84
C GLY A 98 -1.51 1.73 -14.63
N ALA A 99 -1.18 1.27 -13.42
CA ALA A 99 -1.85 1.59 -12.17
C ALA A 99 -1.14 2.67 -11.34
N LEU A 100 0.15 2.96 -11.61
CA LEU A 100 0.92 3.94 -10.87
C LEU A 100 0.42 5.36 -11.15
N GLY A 101 -0.03 6.05 -10.11
CA GLY A 101 -0.49 7.44 -10.17
C GLY A 101 0.57 8.47 -9.79
N GLY A 102 1.54 8.10 -8.95
CA GLY A 102 2.59 8.99 -8.49
C GLY A 102 3.54 8.35 -7.48
N ALA A 103 4.57 9.12 -7.10
CA ALA A 103 5.51 8.71 -6.07
C ALA A 103 6.01 9.95 -5.30
N SER A 104 6.09 9.86 -3.98
CA SER A 104 6.48 10.96 -3.10
C SER A 104 7.50 10.55 -2.04
N ASP A 105 8.39 11.46 -1.75
CA ASP A 105 9.28 11.42 -0.59
C ASP A 105 8.70 12.33 0.51
N HIS A 106 8.39 11.75 1.66
CA HIS A 106 7.90 12.43 2.85
C HIS A 106 8.94 12.43 3.99
N ALA A 107 10.22 12.50 3.65
CA ALA A 107 11.36 12.39 4.55
C ALA A 107 11.48 10.98 5.17
N THR A 108 10.69 10.65 6.17
CA THR A 108 10.70 9.34 6.83
C THR A 108 9.91 8.25 6.09
N THR A 109 9.12 8.62 5.06
CA THR A 109 8.31 7.68 4.29
C THR A 109 8.57 7.84 2.80
N LYS A 110 8.84 6.74 2.10
CA LYS A 110 8.96 6.69 0.64
C LYS A 110 7.73 6.00 0.09
N ALA A 111 6.92 6.71 -0.68
CA ALA A 111 5.56 6.30 -1.02
C ALA A 111 5.32 6.22 -2.53
N LEU A 112 4.58 5.20 -2.94
CA LEU A 112 3.97 5.06 -4.27
C LEU A 112 2.46 5.19 -4.12
N TYR A 113 1.83 5.93 -5.01
CA TYR A 113 0.37 6.07 -5.08
C TYR A 113 -0.15 5.41 -6.34
N ALA A 114 -1.21 4.64 -6.20
CA ALA A 114 -1.74 3.84 -7.29
C ALA A 114 -3.26 3.67 -7.18
N GLN A 115 -3.86 3.14 -8.22
CA GLN A 115 -5.27 2.79 -8.25
C GLN A 115 -5.44 1.30 -8.59
N ASP A 116 -6.37 0.67 -7.90
CA ASP A 116 -6.79 -0.70 -8.21
C ASP A 116 -7.64 -0.73 -9.51
N PRO A 117 -8.04 -1.93 -10.00
CA PRO A 117 -8.84 -2.04 -11.20
C PRO A 117 -10.17 -1.27 -11.19
N ASP A 118 -10.71 -0.95 -10.03
CA ASP A 118 -11.94 -0.17 -9.87
C ASP A 118 -11.72 1.32 -9.59
N GLY A 119 -10.45 1.76 -9.57
CA GLY A 119 -10.05 3.14 -9.33
C GLY A 119 -10.00 3.51 -7.84
N ILE A 120 -9.96 2.51 -6.96
CA ILE A 120 -9.78 2.75 -5.52
C ILE A 120 -8.30 3.08 -5.28
N GLU A 121 -8.04 4.24 -4.68
CA GLU A 121 -6.68 4.68 -4.41
C GLU A 121 -6.05 3.89 -3.25
N PHE A 122 -4.77 3.58 -3.39
CA PHE A 122 -3.94 3.03 -2.34
C PHE A 122 -2.52 3.57 -2.41
N GLU A 123 -1.85 3.51 -1.28
CA GLU A 123 -0.44 3.83 -1.11
C GLU A 123 0.35 2.55 -0.83
N VAL A 124 1.59 2.48 -1.31
CA VAL A 124 2.58 1.50 -0.87
C VAL A 124 3.80 2.26 -0.38
N SER A 125 4.20 2.01 0.85
CA SER A 125 5.26 2.78 1.48
C SER A 125 6.33 1.93 2.14
N TRP A 126 7.57 2.44 2.08
CA TRP A 126 8.67 2.02 2.92
C TRP A 126 8.94 3.11 3.95
N LEU A 127 9.05 2.72 5.22
CA LEU A 127 9.31 3.62 6.33
C LEU A 127 10.78 3.53 6.73
N LEU A 128 11.42 4.70 6.85
CA LEU A 128 12.80 4.80 7.29
C LEU A 128 12.95 4.25 8.72
N PRO A 129 13.87 3.29 8.97
CA PRO A 129 14.10 2.80 10.32
C PRO A 129 14.57 3.90 11.25
N ALA A 130 14.19 3.80 12.52
CA ALA A 130 14.39 4.85 13.52
C ALA A 130 15.87 5.23 13.73
N ASP A 131 16.77 4.26 13.62
CA ASP A 131 18.22 4.47 13.76
C ASP A 131 18.86 5.24 12.58
N LEU A 132 18.15 5.36 11.47
CA LEU A 132 18.55 6.15 10.29
C LEU A 132 17.90 7.54 10.23
N ILE A 133 17.01 7.86 11.17
CA ILE A 133 16.40 9.18 11.26
C ILE A 133 17.40 10.14 11.89
N THR A 134 18.04 10.95 11.06
CA THR A 134 18.98 11.98 11.50
C THR A 134 18.24 13.30 11.80
N PRO A 135 18.87 14.24 12.56
CA PRO A 135 18.29 15.57 12.77
C PRO A 135 17.95 16.31 11.47
N ASP A 136 18.71 16.09 10.40
CA ASP A 136 18.41 16.70 9.09
C ASP A 136 17.16 16.10 8.45
N VAL A 137 16.87 14.80 8.67
CA VAL A 137 15.64 14.15 8.22
C VAL A 137 14.45 14.66 9.05
N GLU A 138 14.60 14.74 10.37
CA GLU A 138 13.57 15.30 11.26
C GLU A 138 13.25 16.76 10.92
N ALA A 139 14.27 17.57 10.63
CA ALA A 139 14.10 18.98 10.29
C ALA A 139 13.33 19.20 8.98
N GLN A 140 13.25 18.20 8.10
CA GLN A 140 12.43 18.28 6.90
C GLN A 140 10.93 18.27 7.22
N GLY A 141 10.53 17.72 8.38
CA GLY A 141 9.13 17.69 8.82
C GLY A 141 8.20 17.02 7.80
N ALA A 142 6.95 17.46 7.78
CA ALA A 142 5.92 16.95 6.86
C ALA A 142 6.11 17.54 5.45
N THR A 143 7.17 17.15 4.76
CA THR A 143 7.44 17.58 3.37
C THR A 143 6.84 16.60 2.36
N THR A 144 6.60 17.08 1.16
CA THR A 144 6.24 16.26 0.00
C THR A 144 7.11 16.67 -1.18
N LYS A 145 7.98 15.78 -1.62
CA LYS A 145 8.86 15.95 -2.79
C LYS A 145 8.64 14.81 -3.76
N ALA A 146 9.05 14.98 -5.01
CA ALA A 146 9.11 13.86 -5.95
C ALA A 146 10.11 12.81 -5.43
N LEU A 147 9.72 11.53 -5.45
CA LEU A 147 10.58 10.43 -5.03
C LEU A 147 11.56 10.08 -6.15
N ASP A 148 12.85 10.23 -5.87
CA ASP A 148 13.92 9.59 -6.63
C ASP A 148 14.30 8.28 -5.93
N LEU A 149 13.63 7.19 -6.32
CA LEU A 149 13.78 5.90 -5.66
C LEU A 149 15.20 5.34 -5.83
N ASP A 150 15.85 5.61 -6.95
CA ASP A 150 17.23 5.12 -7.19
C ASP A 150 18.22 5.85 -6.27
N ALA A 151 18.03 7.15 -6.07
CA ALA A 151 18.83 7.93 -5.10
C ALA A 151 18.59 7.45 -3.66
N GLU A 152 17.35 7.12 -3.28
CA GLU A 152 17.04 6.61 -1.94
C GLU A 152 17.62 5.20 -1.72
N ILE A 153 17.57 4.34 -2.74
CA ILE A 153 18.24 3.02 -2.71
C ILE A 153 19.77 3.18 -2.56
N ALA A 154 20.37 4.11 -3.28
CA ALA A 154 21.82 4.38 -3.15
C ALA A 154 22.18 4.93 -1.77
N ARG A 155 21.30 5.74 -1.17
CA ARG A 155 21.49 6.37 0.14
C ARG A 155 21.35 5.40 1.30
N TYR A 156 20.30 4.59 1.30
CA TYR A 156 19.92 3.75 2.45
C TYR A 156 20.22 2.27 2.27
N GLY A 157 20.45 1.83 1.03
CA GLY A 157 20.61 0.42 0.70
C GLY A 157 19.29 -0.27 0.33
N ALA A 158 19.32 -1.04 -0.75
CA ALA A 158 18.13 -1.72 -1.29
C ALA A 158 17.47 -2.68 -0.29
N GLN A 159 18.27 -3.32 0.57
CA GLN A 159 17.81 -4.37 1.52
C GLN A 159 17.63 -3.86 2.95
N THR A 160 17.75 -2.56 3.18
CA THR A 160 17.53 -1.97 4.50
C THR A 160 16.09 -2.15 4.92
N LYS A 161 15.89 -2.83 6.04
CA LYS A 161 14.56 -3.11 6.57
C LYS A 161 13.98 -1.89 7.26
N GLY A 162 12.79 -1.52 6.83
CA GLY A 162 11.91 -0.54 7.45
C GLY A 162 10.65 -1.21 7.98
N GLY A 163 9.63 -0.43 8.29
CA GLY A 163 8.32 -0.92 8.67
C GLY A 163 8.13 -1.16 10.17
N ILE A 164 7.17 -2.01 10.51
CA ILE A 164 6.74 -2.25 11.88
C ILE A 164 7.90 -2.70 12.78
N GLY A 165 8.04 -2.04 13.92
CA GLY A 165 9.05 -2.36 14.94
C GLY A 165 10.44 -1.78 14.66
N VAL A 166 10.67 -1.14 13.52
CA VAL A 166 11.95 -0.49 13.19
C VAL A 166 11.81 0.99 12.84
N SER A 167 10.61 1.46 12.47
CA SER A 167 10.34 2.86 12.09
C SER A 167 9.95 3.76 13.27
N VAL A 168 9.71 3.19 14.44
CA VAL A 168 9.39 3.93 15.66
C VAL A 168 10.43 3.58 16.72
N PRO A 169 11.11 4.56 17.34
CA PRO A 169 11.99 4.31 18.49
C PRO A 169 11.18 3.66 19.62
N VAL A 170 11.75 2.62 20.22
CA VAL A 170 11.20 1.94 21.38
C VAL A 170 11.62 2.68 22.65
#